data_c18db8b3bcb331876aa2b305dfabb708
#
_entry.id   c18db8b3bcb331876aa2b305dfabb708
#
_cell.length_a   1.000
_cell.length_b   1.000
_cell.length_c   1.000
_cell.angle_alpha   90.00
_cell.angle_beta   90.00
_cell.angle_gamma   90.00
#
_symmetry.space_group_name_H-M   'P 1'
#
loop_
_entity.id
_entity.type
_entity.pdbx_description
1 polymer ?
#
loop_
_entity_poly.entity_id
_entity_poly.type
_entity_poly.pdbx_seq_one_letter_code
_entity_poly.pdbx_strand_id
1 'polypeptide(L)'
;MKRTRDTHAVVTGAGSGIGRAFALELAARGGRVVVSDISPGRAKETEVAIRNAGGKALATECDVTQLDQVQALAATAEDWLGQSPDLVINNAGVGAGGTAVGDTPFEDWQWVLNINLWGVIHGCHVFAPKLRELSSAGKHAGIINVASAASFAAGPGMAPYNVSKAGVLALSETMAAEMSGTKVKVTVLCPTFVKTAIAEDGRIDGPAAGLASTLMRWTGRSPDRIARTTLDAHDRGQLHVVPQLDAKAVWQAKRLSPAGYTRVAGLVNRASSIIK
;
A
#
# COMPACT_ATOMS: atom_id res chain seq x y z
N MET A 1 16.86 -17.48 -6.21
CA MET A 1 15.74 -17.37 -7.17
C MET A 1 14.92 -16.14 -6.79
N LYS A 2 14.57 -15.26 -7.72
CA LYS A 2 13.74 -14.08 -7.42
C LYS A 2 12.29 -14.53 -7.28
N ARG A 3 11.69 -14.31 -6.12
CA ARG A 3 10.33 -14.76 -5.75
C ARG A 3 9.22 -14.05 -6.51
N THR A 4 9.51 -12.86 -7.04
CA THR A 4 8.57 -12.03 -7.81
C THR A 4 8.69 -12.26 -9.33
N ARG A 5 9.41 -13.31 -9.78
CA ARG A 5 9.41 -13.76 -11.18
C ARG A 5 8.43 -14.90 -11.37
N ASP A 6 7.74 -14.89 -12.51
CA ASP A 6 6.75 -15.90 -12.90
C ASP A 6 5.67 -16.14 -11.82
N THR A 7 5.39 -15.11 -11.01
CA THR A 7 4.50 -15.16 -9.86
C THR A 7 3.02 -15.09 -10.28
N HIS A 8 2.15 -15.69 -9.49
CA HIS A 8 0.70 -15.58 -9.58
C HIS A 8 0.22 -14.55 -8.56
N ALA A 9 -0.06 -13.33 -9.01
CA ALA A 9 -0.25 -12.21 -8.13
C ALA A 9 -1.69 -11.65 -8.13
N VAL A 10 -2.14 -11.17 -6.98
CA VAL A 10 -3.31 -10.30 -6.82
C VAL A 10 -2.82 -8.93 -6.35
N VAL A 11 -3.27 -7.86 -7.01
CA VAL A 11 -2.95 -6.47 -6.63
C VAL A 11 -4.24 -5.68 -6.48
N THR A 12 -4.51 -5.13 -5.30
CA THR A 12 -5.68 -4.26 -5.05
C THR A 12 -5.35 -2.79 -5.32
N GLY A 13 -6.34 -2.00 -5.76
CA GLY A 13 -6.12 -0.62 -6.20
C GLY A 13 -5.16 -0.54 -7.39
N ALA A 14 -5.23 -1.54 -8.28
CA ALA A 14 -4.29 -1.70 -9.38
C ALA A 14 -4.68 -0.93 -10.65
N GLY A 15 -5.76 -0.17 -10.62
CA GLY A 15 -6.19 0.70 -11.72
C GLY A 15 -5.33 1.96 -11.87
N SER A 16 -4.62 2.40 -10.83
CA SER A 16 -3.83 3.63 -10.86
C SER A 16 -2.57 3.57 -10.00
N GLY A 17 -1.73 4.59 -10.09
CA GLY A 17 -0.64 4.89 -9.16
C GLY A 17 0.33 3.72 -8.92
N ILE A 18 0.63 3.46 -7.65
CA ILE A 18 1.58 2.43 -7.24
C ILE A 18 1.04 1.01 -7.54
N GLY A 19 -0.26 0.79 -7.37
CA GLY A 19 -0.90 -0.50 -7.67
C GLY A 19 -0.77 -0.89 -9.13
N ARG A 20 -1.06 0.04 -10.05
CA ARG A 20 -0.84 -0.15 -11.47
C ARG A 20 0.62 -0.44 -11.80
N ALA A 21 1.54 0.30 -11.17
CA ALA A 21 2.97 0.09 -11.37
C ALA A 21 3.43 -1.30 -10.87
N PHE A 22 2.89 -1.79 -9.76
CA PHE A 22 3.12 -3.16 -9.33
C PHE A 22 2.62 -4.18 -10.34
N ALA A 23 1.38 -4.02 -10.83
CA ALA A 23 0.79 -4.93 -11.79
C ALA A 23 1.61 -5.01 -13.09
N LEU A 24 2.02 -3.86 -13.63
CA LEU A 24 2.86 -3.77 -14.82
C LEU A 24 4.24 -4.41 -14.61
N GLU A 25 4.91 -4.11 -13.50
CA GLU A 25 6.25 -4.65 -13.21
C GLU A 25 6.20 -6.17 -12.98
N LEU A 26 5.17 -6.69 -12.27
CA LEU A 26 4.99 -8.13 -12.09
C LEU A 26 4.76 -8.86 -13.40
N ALA A 27 3.92 -8.31 -14.27
CA ALA A 27 3.70 -8.86 -15.61
C ALA A 27 4.98 -8.85 -16.46
N ALA A 28 5.77 -7.76 -16.41
CA ALA A 28 7.07 -7.67 -17.07
C ALA A 28 8.11 -8.67 -16.52
N ARG A 29 7.94 -9.13 -15.27
CA ARG A 29 8.74 -10.22 -14.67
C ARG A 29 8.23 -11.63 -15.04
N GLY A 30 7.25 -11.76 -15.95
CA GLY A 30 6.68 -13.02 -16.40
C GLY A 30 5.47 -13.49 -15.58
N GLY A 31 5.03 -12.72 -14.59
CA GLY A 31 3.92 -13.08 -13.72
C GLY A 31 2.56 -13.03 -14.41
N ARG A 32 1.59 -13.77 -13.82
CA ARG A 32 0.16 -13.66 -14.11
C ARG A 32 -0.48 -12.79 -13.04
N VAL A 33 -1.18 -11.71 -13.43
CA VAL A 33 -1.61 -10.69 -12.47
C VAL A 33 -3.13 -10.49 -12.52
N VAL A 34 -3.79 -10.66 -11.37
CA VAL A 34 -5.16 -10.21 -11.16
C VAL A 34 -5.10 -8.75 -10.74
N VAL A 35 -5.63 -7.89 -11.61
CA VAL A 35 -5.67 -6.42 -11.47
C VAL A 35 -7.01 -6.05 -10.85
N SER A 36 -7.04 -5.80 -9.55
CA SER A 36 -8.26 -5.49 -8.82
C SER A 36 -8.36 -4.00 -8.49
N ASP A 37 -9.51 -3.41 -8.75
CA ASP A 37 -9.82 -2.00 -8.44
C ASP A 37 -11.32 -1.84 -8.20
N ILE A 38 -11.72 -0.81 -7.42
CA ILE A 38 -13.13 -0.44 -7.26
C ILE A 38 -13.72 0.12 -8.57
N SER A 39 -12.86 0.66 -9.45
CA SER A 39 -13.23 1.12 -10.78
C SER A 39 -12.92 0.04 -11.82
N PRO A 40 -13.94 -0.66 -12.35
CA PRO A 40 -13.73 -1.69 -13.37
C PRO A 40 -13.08 -1.13 -14.63
N GLY A 41 -13.35 0.14 -14.97
CA GLY A 41 -12.71 0.81 -16.12
C GLY A 41 -11.21 0.96 -15.95
N ARG A 42 -10.74 1.48 -14.80
CA ARG A 42 -9.31 1.63 -14.49
C ARG A 42 -8.59 0.27 -14.41
N ALA A 43 -9.24 -0.73 -13.82
CA ALA A 43 -8.70 -2.10 -13.80
C ALA A 43 -8.51 -2.64 -15.23
N LYS A 44 -9.51 -2.43 -16.09
CA LYS A 44 -9.47 -2.85 -17.48
C LYS A 44 -8.39 -2.15 -18.30
N GLU A 45 -8.18 -0.85 -18.10
CA GLU A 45 -7.09 -0.12 -18.76
C GLU A 45 -5.72 -0.70 -18.39
N THR A 46 -5.51 -1.07 -17.13
CA THR A 46 -4.26 -1.70 -16.67
C THR A 46 -4.10 -3.11 -17.26
N GLU A 47 -5.17 -3.91 -17.29
CA GLU A 47 -5.17 -5.23 -17.95
C GLU A 47 -4.78 -5.11 -19.44
N VAL A 48 -5.40 -4.17 -20.16
CA VAL A 48 -5.11 -3.93 -21.59
C VAL A 48 -3.66 -3.52 -21.78
N ALA A 49 -3.13 -2.64 -20.94
CA ALA A 49 -1.73 -2.23 -20.99
C ALA A 49 -0.77 -3.42 -20.80
N ILE A 50 -1.07 -4.32 -19.85
CA ILE A 50 -0.28 -5.54 -19.61
C ILE A 50 -0.36 -6.47 -20.82
N ARG A 51 -1.55 -6.71 -21.38
CA ARG A 51 -1.74 -7.59 -22.53
C ARG A 51 -1.06 -7.06 -23.81
N ASN A 52 -1.13 -5.75 -24.03
CA ASN A 52 -0.45 -5.11 -25.17
C ASN A 52 1.08 -5.22 -25.07
N ALA A 53 1.62 -5.33 -23.85
CA ALA A 53 3.04 -5.61 -23.60
C ALA A 53 3.39 -7.11 -23.62
N GLY A 54 2.45 -8.00 -24.01
CA GLY A 54 2.64 -9.44 -24.09
C GLY A 54 2.49 -10.19 -22.76
N GLY A 55 2.08 -9.50 -21.68
CA GLY A 55 1.85 -10.09 -20.37
C GLY A 55 0.46 -10.75 -20.23
N LYS A 56 0.21 -11.33 -19.05
CA LYS A 56 -1.05 -12.01 -18.71
C LYS A 56 -1.70 -11.32 -17.52
N ALA A 57 -2.91 -10.79 -17.71
CA ALA A 57 -3.67 -10.15 -16.63
C ALA A 57 -5.17 -10.43 -16.76
N LEU A 58 -5.86 -10.32 -15.64
CA LEU A 58 -7.32 -10.35 -15.50
C LEU A 58 -7.75 -9.13 -14.68
N ALA A 59 -8.61 -8.29 -15.22
CA ALA A 59 -9.24 -7.20 -14.49
C ALA A 59 -10.44 -7.72 -13.69
N THR A 60 -10.55 -7.29 -12.44
CA THR A 60 -11.62 -7.68 -11.52
C THR A 60 -12.04 -6.47 -10.68
N GLU A 61 -13.34 -6.20 -10.62
CA GLU A 61 -13.89 -5.20 -9.70
C GLU A 61 -13.86 -5.73 -8.27
N CYS A 62 -13.46 -4.90 -7.31
CA CYS A 62 -13.52 -5.22 -5.89
C CYS A 62 -13.44 -3.95 -5.05
N ASP A 63 -14.45 -3.74 -4.21
CA ASP A 63 -14.40 -2.83 -3.08
C ASP A 63 -13.77 -3.54 -1.88
N VAL A 64 -12.55 -3.17 -1.54
CA VAL A 64 -11.79 -3.78 -0.42
C VAL A 64 -12.43 -3.54 0.94
N THR A 65 -13.37 -2.59 1.07
CA THR A 65 -14.11 -2.35 2.31
C THR A 65 -15.15 -3.45 2.59
N GLN A 66 -15.49 -4.28 1.59
CA GLN A 66 -16.46 -5.35 1.66
C GLN A 66 -15.73 -6.71 1.70
N LEU A 67 -15.81 -7.39 2.84
CA LEU A 67 -15.12 -8.68 3.03
C LEU A 67 -15.54 -9.74 2.02
N ASP A 68 -16.84 -9.81 1.71
CA ASP A 68 -17.42 -10.74 0.74
C ASP A 68 -16.85 -10.52 -0.67
N GLN A 69 -16.64 -9.26 -1.07
CA GLN A 69 -15.99 -8.96 -2.36
C GLN A 69 -14.53 -9.38 -2.38
N VAL A 70 -13.80 -9.24 -1.26
CA VAL A 70 -12.41 -9.73 -1.16
C VAL A 70 -12.36 -11.26 -1.20
N GLN A 71 -13.33 -11.94 -0.61
CA GLN A 71 -13.48 -13.40 -0.72
C GLN A 71 -13.78 -13.83 -2.18
N ALA A 72 -14.68 -13.13 -2.86
CA ALA A 72 -14.98 -13.36 -4.27
C ALA A 72 -13.76 -13.10 -5.17
N LEU A 73 -12.99 -12.03 -4.89
CA LEU A 73 -11.71 -11.77 -5.56
C LEU A 73 -10.74 -12.94 -5.43
N ALA A 74 -10.62 -13.52 -4.24
CA ALA A 74 -9.74 -14.67 -4.01
C ALA A 74 -10.19 -15.89 -4.82
N ALA A 75 -11.50 -16.19 -4.85
CA ALA A 75 -12.04 -17.28 -5.64
C ALA A 75 -11.82 -17.08 -7.15
N THR A 76 -12.12 -15.87 -7.65
CA THR A 76 -11.87 -15.51 -9.06
C THR A 76 -10.38 -15.61 -9.42
N ALA A 77 -9.50 -15.20 -8.51
CA ALA A 77 -8.06 -15.32 -8.71
C ALA A 77 -7.63 -16.79 -8.80
N GLU A 78 -8.09 -17.64 -7.91
CA GLU A 78 -7.77 -19.09 -7.92
C GLU A 78 -8.25 -19.77 -9.21
N ASP A 79 -9.47 -19.48 -9.63
CA ASP A 79 -10.04 -20.04 -10.86
C ASP A 79 -9.20 -19.64 -12.09
N TRP A 80 -8.92 -18.36 -12.26
CA TRP A 80 -8.15 -17.86 -13.41
C TRP A 80 -6.69 -18.28 -13.40
N LEU A 81 -6.04 -18.31 -12.23
CA LEU A 81 -4.64 -18.70 -12.06
C LEU A 81 -4.47 -20.21 -12.15
N GLY A 82 -5.51 -21.01 -11.83
CA GLY A 82 -5.47 -22.46 -11.69
C GLY A 82 -4.79 -22.93 -10.37
N GLN A 83 -4.52 -22.00 -9.47
CA GLN A 83 -3.97 -22.23 -8.12
C GLN A 83 -4.16 -20.99 -7.27
N SER A 84 -3.96 -21.11 -5.96
CA SER A 84 -3.91 -19.95 -5.06
C SER A 84 -2.79 -18.98 -5.48
N PRO A 85 -3.02 -17.64 -5.40
CA PRO A 85 -1.99 -16.66 -5.67
C PRO A 85 -0.82 -16.83 -4.68
N ASP A 86 0.39 -16.76 -5.18
CA ASP A 86 1.61 -16.85 -4.38
C ASP A 86 2.15 -15.48 -3.93
N LEU A 87 1.61 -14.38 -4.49
CA LEU A 87 1.88 -13.01 -4.05
C LEU A 87 0.60 -12.18 -3.98
N VAL A 88 0.38 -11.53 -2.84
CA VAL A 88 -0.73 -10.59 -2.65
C VAL A 88 -0.19 -9.21 -2.32
N ILE A 89 -0.69 -8.18 -3.00
CA ILE A 89 -0.33 -6.79 -2.74
C ILE A 89 -1.58 -6.02 -2.32
N ASN A 90 -1.71 -5.76 -1.03
CA ASN A 90 -2.76 -4.91 -0.45
C ASN A 90 -2.32 -3.44 -0.62
N ASN A 91 -2.75 -2.83 -1.73
CA ASN A 91 -2.32 -1.48 -2.10
C ASN A 91 -3.47 -0.47 -2.11
N ALA A 92 -4.71 -0.88 -2.29
CA ALA A 92 -5.86 0.03 -2.30
C ALA A 92 -5.81 1.02 -1.12
N GLY A 93 -6.01 2.30 -1.40
CA GLY A 93 -5.92 3.33 -0.37
C GLY A 93 -6.16 4.73 -0.89
N VAL A 94 -6.57 5.61 0.01
CA VAL A 94 -6.92 7.02 -0.25
C VAL A 94 -6.20 7.94 0.73
N GLY A 95 -6.08 9.22 0.37
CA GLY A 95 -5.57 10.28 1.23
C GLY A 95 -6.69 11.00 1.97
N ALA A 96 -6.44 11.41 3.21
CA ALA A 96 -7.30 12.35 3.93
C ALA A 96 -6.50 13.18 4.92
N GLY A 97 -6.93 14.42 5.14
CA GLY A 97 -6.29 15.34 6.06
C GLY A 97 -6.63 16.80 5.76
N GLY A 98 -5.96 17.70 6.45
CA GLY A 98 -6.14 19.16 6.31
C GLY A 98 -6.69 19.81 7.57
N THR A 99 -7.23 19.03 8.51
CA THR A 99 -7.88 19.52 9.74
C THR A 99 -7.24 18.95 11.01
N ALA A 100 -7.44 19.61 12.14
CA ALA A 100 -7.02 19.09 13.45
C ALA A 100 -7.89 17.88 13.85
N VAL A 101 -7.42 17.08 14.82
CA VAL A 101 -8.09 15.84 15.26
C VAL A 101 -9.57 16.07 15.61
N GLY A 102 -9.87 17.12 16.36
CA GLY A 102 -11.24 17.43 16.80
C GLY A 102 -12.13 18.03 15.71
N ASP A 103 -11.55 18.56 14.65
CA ASP A 103 -12.25 19.27 13.56
C ASP A 103 -12.47 18.37 12.32
N THR A 104 -11.84 17.20 12.29
CA THR A 104 -12.00 16.24 11.20
C THR A 104 -13.39 15.60 11.26
N PRO A 105 -14.22 15.68 10.19
CA PRO A 105 -15.50 15.01 10.14
C PRO A 105 -15.38 13.51 10.45
N PHE A 106 -16.32 12.98 11.26
CA PHE A 106 -16.23 11.59 11.69
C PHE A 106 -16.41 10.60 10.52
N GLU A 107 -17.18 10.97 9.52
CA GLU A 107 -17.33 10.24 8.26
C GLU A 107 -16.01 10.10 7.47
N ASP A 108 -15.11 11.07 7.57
CA ASP A 108 -13.79 10.98 6.93
C ASP A 108 -12.88 9.99 7.69
N TRP A 109 -13.00 9.94 9.02
CA TRP A 109 -12.37 8.90 9.81
C TRP A 109 -12.84 7.51 9.37
N GLN A 110 -14.14 7.29 9.31
CA GLN A 110 -14.72 6.01 8.90
C GLN A 110 -14.31 5.63 7.49
N TRP A 111 -14.42 6.56 6.55
CA TRP A 111 -14.08 6.33 5.15
C TRP A 111 -12.61 5.92 4.97
N VAL A 112 -11.68 6.67 5.57
CA VAL A 112 -10.24 6.37 5.46
C VAL A 112 -9.89 5.05 6.16
N LEU A 113 -10.40 4.81 7.36
CA LEU A 113 -10.10 3.58 8.08
C LEU A 113 -10.66 2.36 7.37
N ASN A 114 -11.87 2.45 6.81
CA ASN A 114 -12.48 1.36 6.05
C ASN A 114 -11.65 0.98 4.84
N ILE A 115 -11.15 1.95 4.07
CA ILE A 115 -10.34 1.65 2.87
C ILE A 115 -8.92 1.27 3.25
N ASN A 116 -8.22 2.15 3.99
CA ASN A 116 -6.77 2.04 4.19
C ASN A 116 -6.35 0.97 5.21
N LEU A 117 -7.21 0.66 6.19
CA LEU A 117 -6.91 -0.29 7.26
C LEU A 117 -7.76 -1.55 7.13
N TRP A 118 -9.09 -1.43 7.16
CA TRP A 118 -9.95 -2.60 7.04
C TRP A 118 -9.76 -3.33 5.70
N GLY A 119 -9.60 -2.61 4.59
CA GLY A 119 -9.29 -3.23 3.30
C GLY A 119 -8.02 -4.08 3.32
N VAL A 120 -6.97 -3.62 4.02
CA VAL A 120 -5.74 -4.40 4.21
C VAL A 120 -5.97 -5.58 5.15
N ILE A 121 -6.75 -5.39 6.23
CA ILE A 121 -7.13 -6.46 7.16
C ILE A 121 -7.90 -7.55 6.41
N HIS A 122 -8.90 -7.20 5.59
CA HIS A 122 -9.67 -8.14 4.77
C HIS A 122 -8.75 -8.94 3.84
N GLY A 123 -7.85 -8.26 3.12
CA GLY A 123 -6.86 -8.92 2.27
C GLY A 123 -5.97 -9.89 3.06
N CYS A 124 -5.42 -9.46 4.19
CA CYS A 124 -4.64 -10.34 5.06
C CYS A 124 -5.46 -11.52 5.58
N HIS A 125 -6.69 -11.28 6.04
CA HIS A 125 -7.60 -12.32 6.57
C HIS A 125 -7.91 -13.40 5.52
N VAL A 126 -8.24 -12.99 4.30
CA VAL A 126 -8.64 -13.91 3.23
C VAL A 126 -7.44 -14.68 2.66
N PHE A 127 -6.31 -13.99 2.46
CA PHE A 127 -5.17 -14.60 1.76
C PHE A 127 -4.13 -15.26 2.67
N ALA A 128 -3.97 -14.85 3.94
CA ALA A 128 -2.95 -15.43 4.80
C ALA A 128 -3.07 -16.96 5.01
N PRO A 129 -4.28 -17.54 5.18
CA PRO A 129 -4.43 -19.00 5.25
C PRO A 129 -3.92 -19.69 3.99
N LYS A 130 -4.29 -19.20 2.81
CA LYS A 130 -3.89 -19.73 1.50
C LYS A 130 -2.37 -19.67 1.28
N LEU A 131 -1.72 -18.56 1.70
CA LEU A 131 -0.26 -18.43 1.64
C LEU A 131 0.44 -19.40 2.58
N ARG A 132 -0.14 -19.69 3.77
CA ARG A 132 0.38 -20.73 4.68
C ARG A 132 0.25 -22.12 4.09
N GLU A 133 -0.85 -22.43 3.44
CA GLU A 133 -1.05 -23.73 2.74
C GLU A 133 0.00 -23.91 1.64
N LEU A 134 0.25 -22.89 0.81
CA LEU A 134 1.33 -22.93 -0.19
C LEU A 134 2.69 -23.17 0.47
N SER A 135 2.98 -22.49 1.57
CA SER A 135 4.22 -22.69 2.34
C SER A 135 4.35 -24.12 2.88
N SER A 136 3.28 -24.68 3.40
CA SER A 136 3.25 -26.06 3.90
C SER A 136 3.47 -27.10 2.78
N ALA A 137 3.01 -26.77 1.57
CA ALA A 137 3.30 -27.54 0.35
C ALA A 137 4.72 -27.29 -0.22
N GLY A 138 5.58 -26.60 0.52
CA GLY A 138 6.95 -26.35 0.12
C GLY A 138 7.15 -25.20 -0.87
N LYS A 139 6.08 -24.47 -1.26
CA LYS A 139 6.15 -23.34 -2.18
C LYS A 139 6.49 -22.04 -1.46
N HIS A 140 7.13 -21.11 -2.17
CA HIS A 140 7.31 -19.75 -1.68
C HIS A 140 6.02 -18.95 -1.88
N ALA A 141 5.71 -18.11 -0.91
CA ALA A 141 4.57 -17.19 -0.96
C ALA A 141 4.92 -15.86 -0.30
N GLY A 142 4.15 -14.81 -0.58
CA GLY A 142 4.41 -13.49 -0.03
C GLY A 142 3.18 -12.58 0.03
N ILE A 143 3.28 -11.60 0.91
CA ILE A 143 2.32 -10.52 1.00
C ILE A 143 3.05 -9.19 1.14
N ILE A 144 2.59 -8.19 0.41
CA ILE A 144 3.08 -6.81 0.48
C ILE A 144 1.91 -5.91 0.89
N ASN A 145 2.04 -5.22 2.02
CA ASN A 145 1.07 -4.24 2.48
C ASN A 145 1.60 -2.83 2.24
N VAL A 146 0.80 -1.98 1.62
CA VAL A 146 1.18 -0.59 1.33
C VAL A 146 0.72 0.33 2.46
N ALA A 147 1.67 0.66 3.34
CA ALA A 147 1.53 1.67 4.38
C ALA A 147 1.91 3.07 3.85
N SER A 148 2.66 3.84 4.60
CA SER A 148 3.21 5.16 4.25
C SER A 148 4.26 5.56 5.28
N ALA A 149 5.11 6.52 4.98
CA ALA A 149 5.92 7.21 5.99
C ALA A 149 5.04 7.86 7.09
N ALA A 150 3.78 8.18 6.79
CA ALA A 150 2.79 8.64 7.75
C ALA A 150 2.57 7.66 8.91
N SER A 151 2.81 6.36 8.72
CA SER A 151 2.68 5.32 9.75
C SER A 151 3.61 5.54 10.94
N PHE A 152 4.72 6.20 10.75
CA PHE A 152 5.68 6.54 11.81
C PHE A 152 5.92 8.05 11.95
N ALA A 153 5.74 8.85 10.91
CA ALA A 153 5.94 10.30 10.97
C ALA A 153 4.86 10.99 11.83
N ALA A 154 3.60 10.55 11.74
CA ALA A 154 2.47 11.10 12.48
C ALA A 154 2.38 12.64 12.35
N GLY A 155 2.40 13.13 11.10
CA GLY A 155 2.35 14.56 10.81
C GLY A 155 1.05 15.21 11.27
N PRO A 156 1.09 16.45 11.81
CA PRO A 156 -0.12 17.20 12.17
C PRO A 156 -1.08 17.36 10.98
N GLY A 157 -2.38 17.44 11.26
CA GLY A 157 -3.42 17.64 10.25
C GLY A 157 -3.76 16.42 9.39
N MET A 158 -3.21 15.24 9.69
CA MET A 158 -3.45 14.01 8.92
C MET A 158 -3.85 12.82 9.80
N ALA A 159 -4.55 13.06 10.89
CA ALA A 159 -4.76 12.04 11.90
C ALA A 159 -5.45 10.76 11.40
N PRO A 160 -6.56 10.78 10.63
CA PRO A 160 -7.18 9.56 10.11
C PRO A 160 -6.21 8.74 9.23
N TYR A 161 -5.50 9.43 8.36
CA TYR A 161 -4.51 8.79 7.48
C TYR A 161 -3.35 8.18 8.27
N ASN A 162 -2.77 8.94 9.22
CA ASN A 162 -1.67 8.47 10.07
C ASN A 162 -2.07 7.21 10.85
N VAL A 163 -3.25 7.23 11.47
CA VAL A 163 -3.79 6.08 12.24
C VAL A 163 -3.99 4.88 11.34
N SER A 164 -4.61 5.06 10.16
CA SER A 164 -4.81 3.96 9.21
C SER A 164 -3.49 3.31 8.80
N LYS A 165 -2.49 4.12 8.45
CA LYS A 165 -1.20 3.60 7.98
C LYS A 165 -0.32 3.06 9.11
N ALA A 166 -0.44 3.58 10.33
CA ALA A 166 0.19 3.00 11.52
C ALA A 166 -0.39 1.61 11.84
N GLY A 167 -1.71 1.44 11.70
CA GLY A 167 -2.37 0.14 11.83
C GLY A 167 -1.86 -0.88 10.81
N VAL A 168 -1.69 -0.49 9.55
CA VAL A 168 -1.11 -1.35 8.49
C VAL A 168 0.32 -1.76 8.81
N LEU A 169 1.14 -0.84 9.35
CA LEU A 169 2.50 -1.15 9.77
C LEU A 169 2.51 -2.19 10.88
N ALA A 170 1.74 -1.96 11.96
CA ALA A 170 1.65 -2.88 13.08
C ALA A 170 1.12 -4.28 12.66
N LEU A 171 0.05 -4.34 11.85
CA LEU A 171 -0.47 -5.58 11.27
C LEU A 171 0.61 -6.36 10.51
N SER A 172 1.40 -5.66 9.69
CA SER A 172 2.44 -6.28 8.88
C SER A 172 3.59 -6.83 9.73
N GLU A 173 3.98 -6.12 10.79
CA GLU A 173 5.00 -6.57 11.76
C GLU A 173 4.52 -7.80 12.54
N THR A 174 3.27 -7.79 13.01
CA THR A 174 2.63 -8.94 13.69
C THR A 174 2.61 -10.14 12.76
N MET A 175 2.10 -9.97 11.55
CA MET A 175 2.01 -11.04 10.56
C MET A 175 3.40 -11.60 10.19
N ALA A 176 4.44 -10.75 10.11
CA ALA A 176 5.80 -11.21 9.84
C ALA A 176 6.36 -12.08 10.98
N ALA A 177 6.03 -11.76 12.23
CA ALA A 177 6.39 -12.57 13.39
C ALA A 177 5.65 -13.92 13.37
N GLU A 178 4.35 -13.93 13.09
CA GLU A 178 3.54 -15.14 12.98
C GLU A 178 3.98 -16.07 11.83
N MET A 179 4.48 -15.50 10.72
CA MET A 179 4.99 -16.26 9.58
C MET A 179 6.46 -16.65 9.72
N SER A 180 7.10 -16.36 10.86
CA SER A 180 8.49 -16.74 11.11
C SER A 180 8.69 -18.25 10.98
N GLY A 181 9.78 -18.67 10.35
CA GLY A 181 10.06 -20.10 10.09
C GLY A 181 9.31 -20.69 8.89
N THR A 182 8.36 -19.97 8.28
CA THR A 182 7.66 -20.39 7.07
C THR A 182 8.32 -19.88 5.78
N LYS A 183 7.83 -20.34 4.62
CA LYS A 183 8.23 -19.81 3.31
C LYS A 183 7.44 -18.57 2.87
N VAL A 184 6.51 -18.08 3.71
CA VAL A 184 5.79 -16.83 3.48
C VAL A 184 6.66 -15.65 3.87
N LYS A 185 6.77 -14.65 3.00
CA LYS A 185 7.45 -13.37 3.31
C LYS A 185 6.43 -12.25 3.37
N VAL A 186 6.57 -11.44 4.42
CA VAL A 186 5.78 -10.23 4.62
C VAL A 186 6.66 -9.03 4.36
N THR A 187 6.14 -8.06 3.61
CA THR A 187 6.80 -6.78 3.35
C THR A 187 5.81 -5.65 3.56
N VAL A 188 6.22 -4.61 4.26
CA VAL A 188 5.47 -3.36 4.40
C VAL A 188 6.20 -2.23 3.69
N LEU A 189 5.52 -1.61 2.73
CA LEU A 189 6.02 -0.48 1.97
C LEU A 189 5.60 0.83 2.66
N CYS A 190 6.58 1.66 3.02
CA CYS A 190 6.37 2.95 3.69
C CYS A 190 6.96 4.10 2.84
N PRO A 191 6.32 4.50 1.73
CA PRO A 191 6.79 5.59 0.89
C PRO A 191 6.42 6.95 1.49
N THR A 192 7.17 8.01 1.12
CA THR A 192 6.75 9.40 1.24
C THR A 192 5.95 9.82 0.01
N PHE A 193 6.23 10.96 -0.57
CA PHE A 193 5.52 11.45 -1.74
C PHE A 193 5.83 10.59 -2.99
N VAL A 194 4.77 10.12 -3.63
CA VAL A 194 4.82 9.40 -4.91
C VAL A 194 3.89 10.12 -5.88
N LYS A 195 4.30 10.27 -7.11
CA LYS A 195 3.51 10.94 -8.17
C LYS A 195 2.30 10.08 -8.54
N THR A 196 1.21 10.21 -7.79
CA THR A 196 -0.03 9.45 -7.96
C THR A 196 -1.24 10.36 -7.79
N ALA A 197 -2.40 9.92 -8.23
CA ALA A 197 -3.68 10.61 -8.05
C ALA A 197 -4.24 10.54 -6.60
N ILE A 198 -3.50 10.02 -5.63
CA ILE A 198 -3.97 9.85 -4.24
C ILE A 198 -4.40 11.16 -3.58
N ALA A 199 -3.83 12.30 -4.03
CA ALA A 199 -4.25 13.62 -3.56
C ALA A 199 -5.51 14.14 -4.29
N GLU A 200 -5.73 13.68 -5.53
CA GLU A 200 -6.89 14.05 -6.35
C GLU A 200 -8.11 13.19 -6.00
N ASP A 201 -7.90 11.90 -5.77
CA ASP A 201 -8.93 10.95 -5.32
C ASP A 201 -9.17 11.02 -3.79
N GLY A 202 -8.42 11.83 -3.05
CA GLY A 202 -8.45 11.94 -1.59
C GLY A 202 -9.36 13.07 -1.09
N ARG A 203 -9.63 13.07 0.22
CA ARG A 203 -10.31 14.15 0.96
C ARG A 203 -9.27 14.92 1.76
N ILE A 204 -8.50 15.76 1.08
CA ILE A 204 -7.47 16.60 1.69
C ILE A 204 -7.90 18.06 1.52
N ASP A 205 -8.27 18.70 2.62
CA ASP A 205 -8.79 20.07 2.61
C ASP A 205 -7.72 21.13 2.89
N GLY A 206 -8.00 22.36 2.46
CA GLY A 206 -7.25 23.56 2.79
C GLY A 206 -5.84 23.63 2.17
N PRO A 207 -4.99 24.53 2.71
CA PRO A 207 -3.63 24.77 2.20
C PRO A 207 -2.71 23.55 2.24
N ALA A 208 -3.02 22.56 3.08
CA ALA A 208 -2.29 21.29 3.15
C ALA A 208 -2.38 20.51 1.83
N ALA A 209 -3.52 20.57 1.13
CA ALA A 209 -3.70 19.94 -0.18
C ALA A 209 -2.75 20.52 -1.23
N GLY A 210 -2.62 21.86 -1.29
CA GLY A 210 -1.71 22.54 -2.21
C GLY A 210 -0.24 22.23 -1.94
N LEU A 211 0.14 22.17 -0.66
CA LEU A 211 1.50 21.82 -0.25
C LEU A 211 1.79 20.33 -0.58
N ALA A 212 0.89 19.42 -0.26
CA ALA A 212 1.03 18.00 -0.56
C ALA A 212 1.16 17.75 -2.07
N SER A 213 0.29 18.35 -2.89
CA SER A 213 0.35 18.23 -4.36
C SER A 213 1.65 18.82 -4.93
N THR A 214 2.12 19.95 -4.40
CA THR A 214 3.37 20.57 -4.80
C THR A 214 4.57 19.68 -4.44
N LEU A 215 4.63 19.15 -3.22
CA LEU A 215 5.67 18.24 -2.78
C LEU A 215 5.66 16.94 -3.60
N MET A 216 4.49 16.37 -3.88
CA MET A 216 4.36 15.19 -4.75
C MET A 216 4.91 15.44 -6.15
N ARG A 217 4.63 16.63 -6.72
CA ARG A 217 5.10 16.98 -8.06
C ARG A 217 6.61 17.17 -8.14
N TRP A 218 7.22 17.83 -7.14
CA TRP A 218 8.64 18.21 -7.18
C TRP A 218 9.57 17.14 -6.58
N THR A 219 9.17 16.49 -5.48
CA THR A 219 10.00 15.52 -4.75
C THR A 219 9.54 14.08 -4.90
N GLY A 220 8.33 13.87 -5.44
CA GLY A 220 7.71 12.55 -5.57
C GLY A 220 8.50 11.63 -6.51
N ARG A 221 8.76 10.40 -6.07
CA ARG A 221 9.33 9.35 -6.93
C ARG A 221 8.27 8.80 -7.88
N SER A 222 8.70 8.27 -9.02
CA SER A 222 7.78 7.58 -9.94
C SER A 222 7.24 6.31 -9.30
N PRO A 223 5.95 5.98 -9.54
CA PRO A 223 5.34 4.72 -9.10
C PRO A 223 6.14 3.48 -9.53
N ASP A 224 6.65 3.47 -10.76
CA ASP A 224 7.43 2.34 -11.31
C ASP A 224 8.70 2.07 -10.51
N ARG A 225 9.41 3.14 -10.10
CA ARG A 225 10.61 2.99 -9.26
C ARG A 225 10.27 2.47 -7.87
N ILE A 226 9.15 2.91 -7.30
CA ILE A 226 8.66 2.42 -6.01
C ILE A 226 8.30 0.94 -6.11
N ALA A 227 7.51 0.55 -7.11
CA ALA A 227 7.12 -0.85 -7.34
C ALA A 227 8.36 -1.75 -7.50
N ARG A 228 9.28 -1.39 -8.39
CA ARG A 228 10.51 -2.15 -8.64
C ARG A 228 11.37 -2.29 -7.38
N THR A 229 11.62 -1.18 -6.67
CA THR A 229 12.40 -1.19 -5.44
C THR A 229 11.76 -2.09 -4.38
N THR A 230 10.42 -2.07 -4.27
CA THR A 230 9.68 -2.86 -3.28
C THR A 230 9.72 -4.35 -3.61
N LEU A 231 9.49 -4.72 -4.87
CA LEU A 231 9.56 -6.12 -5.31
C LEU A 231 10.97 -6.69 -5.13
N ASP A 232 12.00 -5.92 -5.46
CA ASP A 232 13.39 -6.34 -5.24
C ASP A 232 13.74 -6.48 -3.74
N ALA A 233 13.15 -5.66 -2.88
CA ALA A 233 13.30 -5.77 -1.44
C ALA A 233 12.53 -6.99 -0.88
N HIS A 234 11.33 -7.26 -1.40
CA HIS A 234 10.54 -8.45 -1.08
C HIS A 234 11.29 -9.73 -1.47
N ASP A 235 11.93 -9.77 -2.64
CA ASP A 235 12.80 -10.88 -3.09
C ASP A 235 13.92 -11.18 -2.08
N ARG A 236 14.45 -10.13 -1.42
CA ARG A 236 15.46 -10.26 -0.36
C ARG A 236 14.87 -10.60 1.02
N GLY A 237 13.55 -10.70 1.14
CA GLY A 237 12.85 -10.96 2.40
C GLY A 237 12.88 -9.79 3.38
N GLN A 238 13.02 -8.55 2.87
CA GLN A 238 12.96 -7.33 3.70
C GLN A 238 11.55 -7.08 4.19
N LEU A 239 11.38 -6.94 5.51
CA LEU A 239 10.10 -6.58 6.12
C LEU A 239 9.75 -5.11 5.83
N HIS A 240 10.62 -4.18 6.20
CA HIS A 240 10.37 -2.75 6.04
C HIS A 240 11.03 -2.19 4.79
N VAL A 241 10.24 -1.61 3.89
CA VAL A 241 10.73 -0.92 2.70
C VAL A 241 10.41 0.56 2.81
N VAL A 242 11.44 1.36 3.10
CA VAL A 242 11.39 2.83 3.18
C VAL A 242 12.26 3.36 2.04
N PRO A 243 11.67 3.60 0.86
CA PRO A 243 12.48 3.82 -0.36
C PRO A 243 13.15 5.21 -0.43
N GLN A 244 12.60 6.22 0.27
CA GLN A 244 13.10 7.60 0.24
C GLN A 244 13.99 7.91 1.45
N LEU A 245 15.01 8.77 1.25
CA LEU A 245 15.98 9.13 2.29
C LEU A 245 15.37 10.01 3.39
N ASP A 246 14.46 10.92 3.01
CA ASP A 246 13.68 11.75 3.93
C ASP A 246 12.87 10.89 4.92
N ALA A 247 12.14 9.89 4.41
CA ALA A 247 11.42 8.95 5.25
C ALA A 247 12.34 8.17 6.20
N LYS A 248 13.51 7.73 5.71
CA LYS A 248 14.50 7.04 6.55
C LYS A 248 15.01 7.94 7.67
N ALA A 249 15.29 9.21 7.38
CA ALA A 249 15.73 10.17 8.37
C ALA A 249 14.67 10.39 9.45
N VAL A 250 13.40 10.58 9.06
CA VAL A 250 12.25 10.70 9.98
C VAL A 250 12.11 9.44 10.83
N TRP A 251 12.19 8.26 10.23
CA TRP A 251 12.10 6.99 10.95
C TRP A 251 13.18 6.87 12.03
N GLN A 252 14.43 7.16 11.68
CA GLN A 252 15.54 7.10 12.64
C GLN A 252 15.39 8.16 13.74
N ALA A 253 15.08 9.40 13.39
CA ALA A 253 14.89 10.48 14.36
C ALA A 253 13.82 10.14 15.39
N LYS A 254 12.66 9.62 14.93
CA LYS A 254 11.57 9.24 15.85
C LYS A 254 11.91 8.04 16.73
N ARG A 255 12.70 7.08 16.24
CA ARG A 255 13.15 5.93 17.07
C ARG A 255 14.18 6.34 18.11
N LEU A 256 15.07 7.27 17.80
CA LEU A 256 16.09 7.76 18.73
C LEU A 256 15.51 8.68 19.81
N SER A 257 14.57 9.55 19.44
CA SER A 257 13.95 10.49 20.36
C SER A 257 12.48 10.76 20.00
N PRO A 258 11.53 9.89 20.40
CA PRO A 258 10.11 10.05 20.07
C PRO A 258 9.53 11.38 20.57
N ALA A 259 9.84 11.77 21.81
CA ALA A 259 9.36 13.02 22.41
C ALA A 259 9.99 14.25 21.72
N GLY A 260 11.30 14.20 21.43
CA GLY A 260 12.01 15.26 20.73
C GLY A 260 11.45 15.50 19.33
N TYR A 261 11.24 14.42 18.59
CA TYR A 261 10.61 14.48 17.27
C TYR A 261 9.24 15.14 17.32
N THR A 262 8.36 14.72 18.24
CA THR A 262 7.01 15.27 18.39
C THR A 262 7.02 16.76 18.74
N ARG A 263 7.96 17.21 19.61
CA ARG A 263 8.15 18.63 19.93
C ARG A 263 8.54 19.45 18.70
N VAL A 264 9.49 18.96 17.90
CA VAL A 264 9.92 19.65 16.68
C VAL A 264 8.77 19.70 15.66
N ALA A 265 8.03 18.61 15.47
CA ALA A 265 6.86 18.60 14.59
C ALA A 265 5.79 19.62 15.03
N GLY A 266 5.56 19.74 16.34
CA GLY A 266 4.66 20.74 16.90
C GLY A 266 5.13 22.19 16.70
N LEU A 267 6.43 22.45 16.82
CA LEU A 267 7.01 23.79 16.53
C LEU A 267 6.86 24.16 15.05
N VAL A 268 7.15 23.24 14.14
CA VAL A 268 6.96 23.45 12.69
C VAL A 268 5.49 23.73 12.37
N ASN A 269 4.55 22.99 12.96
CA ASN A 269 3.13 23.21 12.76
C ASN A 269 2.69 24.61 13.22
N ARG A 270 3.16 25.07 14.40
CA ARG A 270 2.89 26.43 14.88
C ARG A 270 3.46 27.51 13.96
N ALA A 271 4.71 27.35 13.52
CA ALA A 271 5.32 28.29 12.59
C ALA A 271 4.52 28.41 11.28
N SER A 272 4.04 27.30 10.75
CA SER A 272 3.20 27.26 9.54
C SER A 272 1.82 27.92 9.74
N SER A 273 1.26 27.90 10.96
CA SER A 273 0.00 28.57 11.29
C SER A 273 0.12 30.07 11.57
N ILE A 274 1.31 30.57 11.90
CA ILE A 274 1.58 32.00 12.14
C ILE A 274 1.78 32.76 10.81
N ILE A 275 2.16 32.04 9.72
CA ILE A 275 2.36 32.63 8.39
C ILE A 275 1.03 32.77 7.61
N LYS A 276 -0.08 32.35 8.19
CA LYS A 276 -1.44 32.56 7.68
C LYS A 276 -2.08 33.77 8.34
#